data_cff2b7afe2687e2f7097f8429f7b5a4d
#
_entry.id   cff2b7afe2687e2f7097f8429f7b5a4d
#
_cell.length_a   1.000
_cell.length_b   1.000
_cell.length_c   1.000
_cell.angle_alpha   90.00
_cell.angle_beta   90.00
_cell.angle_gamma   90.00
#
_symmetry.space_group_name_H-M   'P 1'
#
loop_
_entity.id
_entity.type
_entity.pdbx_description
1 polymer ?
#
loop_
_entity_poly.entity_id
_entity_poly.type
_entity_poly.pdbx_seq_one_letter_code
_entity_poly.pdbx_strand_id
1 'polypeptide(L)'
;VEVRPDTVQSVIASLSRPESYYRQLTVRLFWAGGSSADPVEIWADGGYVRTAITTGGSTQYRLVGEGKLRLWYAGDRAWQEVDAGDDTADLAQRIPTYEDVLELDTEQISAASYEEKNEAYCIFVEVKRSQDVLDRYWIDTDTGLLCAAETYEEDTKVYEMTETQLRAPLEDGIVFSLPDGTILHESSSVTVPEE
;
A
#
# COMPACT_ATOMS: atom_id res chain seq x y z
N VAL A 1 -18.74 -14.55 8.33
CA VAL A 1 -19.27 -13.18 8.35
C VAL A 1 -19.64 -12.79 6.93
N GLU A 2 -20.83 -12.26 6.77
CA GLU A 2 -21.33 -11.85 5.46
C GLU A 2 -20.67 -10.53 5.04
N VAL A 3 -20.19 -10.46 3.80
CA VAL A 3 -19.56 -9.28 3.20
C VAL A 3 -20.54 -8.65 2.23
N ARG A 4 -20.94 -7.41 2.53
CA ARG A 4 -21.83 -6.57 1.73
C ARG A 4 -21.29 -5.12 1.74
N PRO A 5 -21.78 -4.24 0.88
CA PRO A 5 -21.34 -2.84 0.90
C PRO A 5 -21.47 -2.15 2.26
N ASP A 6 -22.48 -2.49 3.05
CA ASP A 6 -22.72 -1.89 4.36
C ASP A 6 -21.96 -2.56 5.52
N THR A 7 -21.36 -3.73 5.30
CA THR A 7 -20.61 -4.47 6.34
C THR A 7 -19.11 -4.59 6.05
N VAL A 8 -18.70 -4.41 4.82
CA VAL A 8 -17.35 -4.74 4.34
C VAL A 8 -16.26 -3.99 5.08
N GLN A 9 -16.44 -2.71 5.38
CA GLN A 9 -15.43 -1.91 6.08
C GLN A 9 -15.19 -2.46 7.51
N SER A 10 -16.24 -2.85 8.21
CA SER A 10 -16.11 -3.48 9.54
C SER A 10 -15.40 -4.83 9.48
N VAL A 11 -15.69 -5.63 8.45
CA VAL A 11 -15.01 -6.92 8.25
C VAL A 11 -13.52 -6.71 7.97
N ILE A 12 -13.16 -5.78 7.08
CA ILE A 12 -11.77 -5.45 6.79
C ILE A 12 -11.06 -4.96 8.06
N ALA A 13 -11.69 -4.07 8.83
CA ALA A 13 -11.12 -3.53 10.06
C ALA A 13 -10.81 -4.63 11.09
N SER A 14 -11.58 -5.72 11.10
CA SER A 14 -11.41 -6.83 12.04
C SER A 14 -10.28 -7.81 11.67
N LEU A 15 -9.72 -7.73 10.48
CA LEU A 15 -8.66 -8.64 10.04
C LEU A 15 -7.37 -8.40 10.82
N SER A 16 -6.65 -9.49 11.12
CA SER A 16 -5.32 -9.41 11.71
C SER A 16 -4.30 -9.01 10.63
N ARG A 17 -3.35 -8.13 10.99
CA ARG A 17 -2.29 -7.67 10.10
C ARG A 17 -0.92 -7.81 10.76
N PRO A 18 0.13 -8.15 9.99
CA PRO A 18 1.48 -8.11 10.51
C PRO A 18 1.90 -6.65 10.77
N GLU A 19 2.58 -6.40 11.88
CA GLU A 19 3.16 -5.08 12.20
C GLU A 19 4.55 -4.90 11.59
N SER A 20 5.18 -6.01 11.23
CA SER A 20 6.52 -6.06 10.66
C SER A 20 6.50 -6.90 9.40
N TYR A 21 6.88 -6.31 8.26
CA TYR A 21 6.87 -7.01 6.97
C TYR A 21 7.69 -6.30 5.90
N TYR A 22 8.01 -7.06 4.87
CA TYR A 22 8.54 -6.60 3.59
C TYR A 22 7.58 -7.02 2.47
N ARG A 23 7.30 -6.11 1.55
CA ARG A 23 6.43 -6.35 0.38
C ARG A 23 7.09 -5.86 -0.90
N GLN A 24 6.82 -6.57 -1.99
CA GLN A 24 7.04 -6.07 -3.34
C GLN A 24 5.70 -5.90 -4.03
N LEU A 25 5.53 -4.77 -4.69
CA LEU A 25 4.37 -4.46 -5.51
C LEU A 25 4.83 -4.06 -6.91
N THR A 26 3.93 -4.20 -7.88
CA THR A 26 4.09 -3.60 -9.21
C THR A 26 2.91 -2.65 -9.44
N VAL A 27 3.21 -1.42 -9.78
CA VAL A 27 2.21 -0.42 -10.20
C VAL A 27 2.29 -0.26 -11.71
N ARG A 28 1.16 -0.47 -12.38
CA ARG A 28 1.05 -0.30 -13.82
C ARG A 28 0.11 0.84 -14.15
N LEU A 29 0.52 1.68 -15.08
CA LEU A 29 -0.32 2.70 -15.68
C LEU A 29 -0.56 2.35 -17.14
N PHE A 30 -1.77 2.62 -17.63
CA PHE A 30 -2.16 2.36 -19.00
C PHE A 30 -2.69 3.66 -19.62
N TRP A 31 -2.28 3.94 -20.84
CA TRP A 31 -2.75 5.07 -21.62
C TRP A 31 -2.86 4.67 -23.10
N ALA A 32 -3.46 5.54 -23.92
CA ALA A 32 -3.54 5.28 -25.35
C ALA A 32 -2.13 5.14 -25.95
N GLY A 33 -1.81 3.96 -26.46
CA GLY A 33 -0.55 3.67 -27.12
C GLY A 33 0.56 3.12 -26.23
N GLY A 34 0.32 2.89 -24.92
CA GLY A 34 1.36 2.33 -24.07
C GLY A 34 0.98 2.01 -22.64
N SER A 35 1.97 1.51 -21.91
CA SER A 35 1.87 1.24 -20.47
C SER A 35 3.23 1.38 -19.80
N SER A 36 3.23 1.56 -18.50
CA SER A 36 4.42 1.48 -17.66
C SER A 36 4.23 0.45 -16.56
N ALA A 37 5.35 -0.03 -16.01
CA ALA A 37 5.35 -0.91 -14.85
C ALA A 37 6.46 -0.44 -13.90
N ASP A 38 6.07 0.04 -12.73
CA ASP A 38 6.97 0.58 -11.73
C ASP A 38 7.06 -0.40 -10.55
N PRO A 39 8.27 -0.92 -10.25
CA PRO A 39 8.47 -1.73 -9.06
C PRO A 39 8.43 -0.88 -7.79
N VAL A 40 7.79 -1.42 -6.77
CA VAL A 40 7.66 -0.80 -5.45
C VAL A 40 8.12 -1.79 -4.39
N GLU A 41 8.92 -1.32 -3.45
CA GLU A 41 9.28 -2.08 -2.25
C GLU A 41 8.80 -1.33 -1.01
N ILE A 42 8.28 -2.09 -0.03
CA ILE A 42 7.78 -1.54 1.22
C ILE A 42 8.37 -2.34 2.38
N TRP A 43 8.96 -1.64 3.35
CA TRP A 43 9.41 -2.16 4.64
C TRP A 43 8.60 -1.50 5.74
N ALA A 44 8.03 -2.30 6.62
CA ALA A 44 7.26 -1.80 7.76
C ALA A 44 7.74 -2.49 9.03
N ASP A 45 7.98 -1.73 10.08
CA ASP A 45 8.34 -2.23 11.40
C ASP A 45 8.22 -1.13 12.46
N GLY A 46 7.64 -1.46 13.61
CA GLY A 46 7.61 -0.56 14.77
C GLY A 46 6.93 0.79 14.53
N GLY A 47 5.96 0.85 13.62
CA GLY A 47 5.27 2.09 13.28
C GLY A 47 5.95 2.92 12.19
N TYR A 48 7.10 2.47 11.69
CA TYR A 48 7.80 3.09 10.56
C TYR A 48 7.50 2.33 9.27
N VAL A 49 7.27 3.05 8.19
CA VAL A 49 7.06 2.50 6.86
C VAL A 49 7.96 3.20 5.86
N ARG A 50 8.84 2.45 5.23
CA ARG A 50 9.68 2.94 4.13
C ARG A 50 9.16 2.37 2.82
N THR A 51 8.95 3.24 1.83
CA THR A 51 8.53 2.86 0.49
C THR A 51 9.57 3.33 -0.52
N ALA A 52 9.96 2.46 -1.43
CA ALA A 52 10.83 2.77 -2.56
C ALA A 52 10.05 2.55 -3.85
N ILE A 53 9.87 3.61 -4.63
CA ILE A 53 9.16 3.59 -5.92
C ILE A 53 10.17 3.90 -7.00
N THR A 54 10.34 2.97 -7.94
CA THR A 54 11.24 3.16 -9.08
C THR A 54 10.45 3.47 -10.34
N THR A 55 10.69 4.63 -10.91
CA THR A 55 10.06 5.11 -12.14
C THR A 55 11.13 5.63 -13.09
N GLY A 56 11.22 5.06 -14.28
CA GLY A 56 12.13 5.54 -15.33
C GLY A 56 13.60 5.61 -14.92
N GLY A 57 14.07 4.69 -14.10
CA GLY A 57 15.46 4.66 -13.61
C GLY A 57 15.74 5.53 -12.40
N SER A 58 14.77 6.27 -11.88
CA SER A 58 14.86 7.03 -10.63
C SER A 58 14.09 6.32 -9.52
N THR A 59 14.64 6.29 -8.32
CA THR A 59 13.97 5.76 -7.13
C THR A 59 13.65 6.88 -6.16
N GLN A 60 12.37 7.03 -5.82
CA GLN A 60 11.91 7.89 -4.74
C GLN A 60 11.72 7.08 -3.49
N TYR A 61 12.25 7.57 -2.38
CA TYR A 61 12.03 7.01 -1.05
C TYR A 61 11.02 7.86 -0.27
N ARG A 62 10.15 7.17 0.43
CA ARG A 62 9.21 7.74 1.39
C ARG A 62 9.42 7.03 2.73
N LEU A 63 9.53 7.79 3.79
CA LEU A 63 9.66 7.25 5.14
C LEU A 63 8.63 7.92 6.04
N VAL A 64 7.64 7.13 6.45
CA VAL A 64 6.57 7.58 7.35
C VAL A 64 6.84 7.03 8.74
N GLY A 65 6.77 7.89 9.74
CA GLY A 65 6.88 7.54 11.14
C GLY A 65 6.68 8.76 12.02
N GLU A 66 6.12 8.58 13.21
CA GLU A 66 5.86 9.66 14.19
C GLU A 66 5.02 10.81 13.61
N GLY A 67 4.08 10.50 12.71
CA GLY A 67 3.21 11.49 12.08
C GLY A 67 3.88 12.35 11.01
N LYS A 68 5.09 12.02 10.58
CA LYS A 68 5.85 12.73 9.56
C LYS A 68 6.08 11.85 8.34
N LEU A 69 6.02 12.46 7.16
CA LEU A 69 6.40 11.89 5.89
C LEU A 69 7.67 12.57 5.40
N ARG A 70 8.72 11.79 5.14
CA ARG A 70 9.98 12.29 4.62
C ARG A 70 10.20 11.71 3.22
N LEU A 71 10.58 12.57 2.29
CA LEU A 71 10.68 12.26 0.86
C LEU A 71 12.07 12.63 0.35
N TRP A 72 12.69 11.76 -0.44
CA TRP A 72 13.92 12.06 -1.15
C TRP A 72 14.09 11.12 -2.35
N TYR A 73 14.98 11.48 -3.27
CA TYR A 73 15.38 10.61 -4.36
C TYR A 73 16.72 9.95 -4.07
N ALA A 74 16.93 8.75 -4.58
CA ALA A 74 18.22 8.04 -4.45
C ALA A 74 19.35 8.93 -4.95
N GLY A 75 20.42 9.04 -4.14
CA GLY A 75 21.57 9.89 -4.42
C GLY A 75 21.51 11.29 -3.81
N ASP A 76 20.34 11.76 -3.39
CA ASP A 76 20.21 13.05 -2.70
C ASP A 76 20.59 12.88 -1.21
N ARG A 77 21.17 13.94 -0.65
CA ARG A 77 21.42 14.03 0.81
C ARG A 77 20.37 14.82 1.55
N ALA A 78 19.64 15.66 0.83
CA ALA A 78 18.54 16.45 1.37
C ALA A 78 17.22 15.70 1.23
N TRP A 79 16.28 15.98 2.11
CA TRP A 79 14.92 15.46 2.07
C TRP A 79 13.91 16.54 2.35
N GLN A 80 12.67 16.29 1.94
CA GLN A 80 11.51 17.11 2.31
C GLN A 80 10.77 16.41 3.45
N GLU A 81 10.26 17.20 4.40
CA GLU A 81 9.43 16.71 5.49
C GLU A 81 8.09 17.43 5.47
N VAL A 82 7.02 16.63 5.49
CA VAL A 82 5.64 17.12 5.54
C VAL A 82 4.86 16.32 6.58
N ASP A 83 3.71 16.84 7.01
CA ASP A 83 2.83 16.09 7.89
C ASP A 83 2.22 14.90 7.11
N ALA A 84 2.20 13.71 7.73
CA ALA A 84 1.60 12.54 7.12
C ALA A 84 0.10 12.77 6.93
N GLY A 85 -0.40 12.55 5.72
CA GLY A 85 -1.79 12.83 5.33
C GLY A 85 -1.94 14.00 4.35
N ASP A 86 -0.92 14.86 4.23
CA ASP A 86 -0.91 15.97 3.25
C ASP A 86 -0.33 15.55 1.89
N ASP A 87 -0.14 14.25 1.69
CA ASP A 87 0.45 13.70 0.47
C ASP A 87 -0.55 13.77 -0.69
N THR A 88 -0.31 14.66 -1.62
CA THR A 88 -1.03 14.76 -2.90
C THR A 88 -0.25 14.03 -3.99
N ALA A 89 -0.02 12.72 -3.79
CA ALA A 89 0.73 11.93 -4.72
C ALA A 89 0.07 11.93 -6.12
N ASP A 90 0.90 12.17 -7.13
CA ASP A 90 0.54 11.91 -8.52
C ASP A 90 0.04 10.45 -8.68
N LEU A 91 -0.86 10.21 -9.63
CA LEU A 91 -1.42 8.88 -9.89
C LEU A 91 -0.34 7.80 -10.04
N ALA A 92 0.78 8.15 -10.68
CA ALA A 92 1.94 7.26 -10.84
C ALA A 92 2.60 6.85 -9.52
N GLN A 93 2.44 7.65 -8.48
CA GLN A 93 3.03 7.44 -7.15
C GLN A 93 2.00 6.98 -6.12
N ARG A 94 0.76 6.79 -6.55
CA ARG A 94 -0.32 6.34 -5.69
C ARG A 94 -0.14 4.84 -5.37
N ILE A 95 -0.07 4.53 -4.10
CA ILE A 95 -0.08 3.16 -3.58
C ILE A 95 -1.26 3.05 -2.62
N PRO A 96 -2.38 2.50 -3.07
CA PRO A 96 -3.54 2.35 -2.20
C PRO A 96 -3.28 1.33 -1.10
N THR A 97 -3.89 1.54 0.05
CA THR A 97 -3.82 0.67 1.22
C THR A 97 -5.22 0.27 1.68
N TYR A 98 -5.31 -0.73 2.58
CA TYR A 98 -6.59 -1.10 3.19
C TYR A 98 -7.22 0.08 3.94
N GLU A 99 -6.42 0.98 4.48
CA GLU A 99 -6.90 2.16 5.23
C GLU A 99 -7.69 3.10 4.29
N ASP A 100 -7.27 3.23 3.04
CA ASP A 100 -8.02 3.99 2.04
C ASP A 100 -9.44 3.44 1.87
N VAL A 101 -9.60 2.12 1.92
CA VAL A 101 -10.92 1.47 1.84
C VAL A 101 -11.74 1.75 3.09
N LEU A 102 -11.12 1.77 4.27
CA LEU A 102 -11.82 2.10 5.52
C LEU A 102 -12.30 3.55 5.58
N GLU A 103 -11.60 4.46 4.91
CA GLU A 103 -11.92 5.88 4.86
C GLU A 103 -12.97 6.25 3.80
N LEU A 104 -13.36 5.30 2.94
CA LEU A 104 -14.37 5.54 1.92
C LEU A 104 -15.73 5.85 2.56
N ASP A 105 -16.48 6.70 1.86
CA ASP A 105 -17.90 6.85 2.14
C ASP A 105 -18.62 5.55 1.75
N THR A 106 -19.32 4.95 2.70
CA THR A 106 -20.03 3.67 2.51
C THR A 106 -21.01 3.72 1.33
N GLU A 107 -21.61 4.86 1.05
CA GLU A 107 -22.54 5.05 -0.06
C GLU A 107 -21.86 4.92 -1.44
N GLN A 108 -20.55 5.12 -1.51
CA GLN A 108 -19.77 4.96 -2.74
C GLN A 108 -19.45 3.49 -3.06
N ILE A 109 -19.57 2.59 -2.09
CA ILE A 109 -19.30 1.17 -2.27
C ILE A 109 -20.48 0.54 -3.04
N SER A 110 -20.21 0.14 -4.26
CA SER A 110 -21.22 -0.42 -5.16
C SER A 110 -21.33 -1.94 -5.10
N ALA A 111 -20.25 -2.62 -4.71
CA ALA A 111 -20.23 -4.08 -4.54
C ALA A 111 -19.17 -4.49 -3.52
N ALA A 112 -19.44 -5.57 -2.82
CA ALA A 112 -18.50 -6.22 -1.92
C ALA A 112 -18.79 -7.71 -1.84
N SER A 113 -17.75 -8.52 -1.87
CA SER A 113 -17.85 -9.99 -1.85
C SER A 113 -16.52 -10.61 -1.45
N TYR A 114 -16.53 -11.92 -1.24
CA TYR A 114 -15.29 -12.70 -1.21
C TYR A 114 -14.94 -13.12 -2.63
N GLU A 115 -13.68 -12.97 -3.02
CA GLU A 115 -13.16 -13.37 -4.32
C GLU A 115 -11.75 -13.97 -4.19
N GLU A 116 -11.42 -14.87 -5.06
CA GLU A 116 -10.03 -15.28 -5.26
C GLU A 116 -9.34 -14.31 -6.22
N LYS A 117 -8.17 -13.82 -5.82
CA LYS A 117 -7.35 -12.92 -6.62
C LYS A 117 -5.88 -13.32 -6.49
N ASN A 118 -5.22 -13.65 -7.61
CA ASN A 118 -3.81 -14.02 -7.63
C ASN A 118 -3.47 -15.12 -6.60
N GLU A 119 -4.29 -16.16 -6.55
CA GLU A 119 -4.17 -17.33 -5.65
C GLU A 119 -4.42 -17.01 -4.16
N ALA A 120 -4.89 -15.82 -3.83
CA ALA A 120 -5.27 -15.43 -2.47
C ALA A 120 -6.79 -15.33 -2.33
N TYR A 121 -7.30 -15.71 -1.17
CA TYR A 121 -8.71 -15.51 -0.84
C TYR A 121 -8.88 -14.11 -0.26
N CYS A 122 -9.64 -13.28 -0.97
CA CYS A 122 -9.70 -11.85 -0.73
C CYS A 122 -11.12 -11.37 -0.42
N ILE A 123 -11.17 -10.22 0.23
CA ILE A 123 -12.36 -9.35 0.26
C ILE A 123 -12.25 -8.39 -0.91
N PHE A 124 -13.23 -8.44 -1.79
CA PHE A 124 -13.36 -7.55 -2.94
C PHE A 124 -14.28 -6.39 -2.59
N VAL A 125 -13.86 -5.18 -3.00
CA VAL A 125 -14.65 -3.95 -2.85
C VAL A 125 -14.62 -3.18 -4.16
N GLU A 126 -15.79 -2.81 -4.67
CA GLU A 126 -15.93 -1.97 -5.84
C GLU A 126 -16.52 -0.62 -5.43
N VAL A 127 -15.94 0.45 -5.95
CA VAL A 127 -16.29 1.82 -5.59
C VAL A 127 -16.54 2.63 -6.86
N LYS A 128 -17.67 3.27 -6.95
CA LYS A 128 -17.94 4.30 -7.96
C LYS A 128 -17.46 5.64 -7.42
N ARG A 129 -16.28 6.08 -7.86
CA ARG A 129 -15.74 7.38 -7.46
C ARG A 129 -16.45 8.54 -8.15
N SER A 130 -16.87 8.31 -9.38
CA SER A 130 -17.68 9.22 -10.18
C SER A 130 -18.47 8.42 -11.22
N GLN A 131 -19.22 9.09 -12.08
CA GLN A 131 -20.00 8.42 -13.13
C GLN A 131 -19.11 7.56 -14.05
N ASP A 132 -17.89 8.01 -14.32
CA ASP A 132 -17.00 7.38 -15.30
C ASP A 132 -15.79 6.69 -14.67
N VAL A 133 -15.59 6.79 -13.34
CA VAL A 133 -14.42 6.23 -12.64
C VAL A 133 -14.83 5.17 -11.63
N LEU A 134 -14.25 3.99 -11.79
CA LEU A 134 -14.50 2.82 -10.95
C LEU A 134 -13.18 2.36 -10.34
N ASP A 135 -13.14 2.20 -9.02
CA ASP A 135 -12.01 1.59 -8.32
C ASP A 135 -12.39 0.21 -7.81
N ARG A 136 -11.47 -0.73 -7.89
CA ARG A 136 -11.59 -2.08 -7.37
C ARG A 136 -10.43 -2.39 -6.44
N TYR A 137 -10.75 -3.00 -5.30
CA TYR A 137 -9.78 -3.33 -4.25
C TYR A 137 -9.93 -4.78 -3.82
N TRP A 138 -8.80 -5.45 -3.59
CA TRP A 138 -8.76 -6.81 -3.04
C TRP A 138 -7.88 -6.82 -1.80
N ILE A 139 -8.47 -7.19 -0.67
CA ILE A 139 -7.78 -7.31 0.62
C ILE A 139 -7.61 -8.79 0.93
N ASP A 140 -6.36 -9.23 1.08
CA ASP A 140 -6.03 -10.60 1.44
C ASP A 140 -6.53 -10.89 2.85
N THR A 141 -7.37 -11.93 3.01
CA THR A 141 -7.95 -12.28 4.33
C THR A 141 -6.91 -12.86 5.30
N ASP A 142 -5.82 -13.44 4.80
CA ASP A 142 -4.76 -14.01 5.63
C ASP A 142 -3.80 -12.95 6.18
N THR A 143 -3.53 -11.90 5.41
CA THR A 143 -2.60 -10.84 5.78
C THR A 143 -3.29 -9.56 6.25
N GLY A 144 -4.56 -9.37 5.87
CA GLY A 144 -5.29 -8.13 6.13
C GLY A 144 -4.82 -6.93 5.30
N LEU A 145 -3.89 -7.15 4.36
CA LEU A 145 -3.31 -6.10 3.52
C LEU A 145 -3.98 -6.07 2.14
N LEU A 146 -4.01 -4.88 1.56
CA LEU A 146 -4.48 -4.69 0.18
C LEU A 146 -3.44 -5.30 -0.77
N CYS A 147 -3.81 -6.37 -1.48
CA CYS A 147 -2.90 -7.11 -2.35
C CYS A 147 -3.08 -6.79 -3.83
N ALA A 148 -4.18 -6.18 -4.21
CA ALA A 148 -4.44 -5.75 -5.58
C ALA A 148 -5.43 -4.58 -5.61
N ALA A 149 -5.25 -3.69 -6.59
CA ALA A 149 -6.16 -2.59 -6.85
C ALA A 149 -6.18 -2.27 -8.35
N GLU A 150 -7.32 -1.82 -8.84
CA GLU A 150 -7.50 -1.39 -10.23
C GLU A 150 -8.34 -0.14 -10.28
N THR A 151 -8.07 0.73 -11.25
CA THR A 151 -8.92 1.86 -11.60
C THR A 151 -9.30 1.78 -13.06
N TYR A 152 -10.58 1.98 -13.34
CA TYR A 152 -11.15 2.05 -14.67
C TYR A 152 -11.71 3.44 -14.93
N GLU A 153 -11.44 3.99 -16.10
CA GLU A 153 -12.07 5.19 -16.63
C GLU A 153 -12.79 4.82 -17.92
N GLU A 154 -14.11 5.06 -17.97
CA GLU A 154 -14.95 4.70 -19.14
C GLU A 154 -14.71 3.25 -19.60
N ASP A 155 -14.74 2.29 -18.65
CA ASP A 155 -14.52 0.85 -18.88
C ASP A 155 -13.11 0.47 -19.36
N THR A 156 -12.15 1.39 -19.37
CA THR A 156 -10.76 1.13 -19.70
C THR A 156 -9.91 1.14 -18.44
N LYS A 157 -9.15 0.07 -18.20
CA LYS A 157 -8.21 0.02 -17.09
C LYS A 157 -7.09 1.04 -17.31
N VAL A 158 -6.89 1.95 -16.34
CA VAL A 158 -5.86 2.99 -16.39
C VAL A 158 -4.81 2.82 -15.29
N TYR A 159 -5.10 2.06 -14.25
CA TYR A 159 -4.22 1.80 -13.11
C TYR A 159 -4.38 0.38 -12.61
N GLU A 160 -3.27 -0.23 -12.20
CA GLU A 160 -3.25 -1.54 -11.56
C GLU A 160 -2.10 -1.59 -10.54
N MET A 161 -2.39 -2.09 -9.35
CA MET A 161 -1.39 -2.43 -8.35
C MET A 161 -1.53 -3.91 -8.01
N THR A 162 -0.41 -4.63 -8.00
CA THR A 162 -0.36 -6.05 -7.65
C THR A 162 0.78 -6.33 -6.68
N GLU A 163 0.48 -6.99 -5.57
CA GLU A 163 1.49 -7.53 -4.67
C GLU A 163 2.10 -8.79 -5.29
N THR A 164 3.42 -8.82 -5.39
CA THR A 164 4.17 -9.95 -5.96
C THR A 164 4.91 -10.76 -4.90
N GLN A 165 5.19 -10.16 -3.74
CA GLN A 165 5.88 -10.82 -2.63
C GLN A 165 5.48 -10.19 -1.30
N LEU A 166 5.34 -11.02 -0.27
CA LEU A 166 5.20 -10.59 1.12
C LEU A 166 6.01 -11.54 2.00
N ARG A 167 6.83 -10.97 2.88
CA ARG A 167 7.55 -11.68 3.93
C ARG A 167 7.31 -10.99 5.27
N ALA A 168 6.98 -11.75 6.31
CA ALA A 168 6.77 -11.24 7.65
C ALA A 168 7.32 -12.24 8.68
N PRO A 169 7.91 -11.76 9.78
CA PRO A 169 8.33 -10.38 10.04
C PRO A 169 9.57 -9.97 9.24
N LEU A 170 9.98 -8.71 9.35
CA LEU A 170 11.29 -8.28 8.84
C LEU A 170 12.43 -9.02 9.55
N GLU A 171 13.53 -9.23 8.83
CA GLU A 171 14.78 -9.65 9.41
C GLU A 171 15.30 -8.60 10.41
N ASP A 172 16.11 -9.03 11.38
CA ASP A 172 16.78 -8.12 12.30
C ASP A 172 17.77 -7.23 11.55
N GLY A 173 17.96 -6.00 12.03
CA GLY A 173 18.97 -5.11 11.53
C GLY A 173 18.59 -4.34 10.25
N ILE A 174 17.34 -4.35 9.86
CA ILE A 174 16.86 -3.47 8.79
C ILE A 174 16.77 -2.05 9.32
N VAL A 175 17.49 -1.14 8.69
CA VAL A 175 17.66 0.24 9.14
C VAL A 175 16.71 1.18 8.38
N PHE A 176 15.96 1.96 9.13
CA PHE A 176 15.10 3.04 8.60
C PHE A 176 15.85 4.35 8.82
N SER A 177 16.55 4.81 7.79
CA SER A 177 17.43 5.97 7.88
C SER A 177 17.12 7.05 6.85
N LEU A 178 17.49 8.28 7.20
CA LEU A 178 17.45 9.43 6.30
C LEU A 178 18.70 9.42 5.38
N PRO A 179 18.67 10.18 4.26
CA PRO A 179 19.79 10.16 3.32
C PRO A 179 21.09 10.77 3.86
N ASP A 180 21.05 11.50 4.97
CA ASP A 180 22.24 12.02 5.68
C ASP A 180 22.86 11.00 6.64
N GLY A 181 22.27 9.80 6.77
CA GLY A 181 22.73 8.75 7.67
C GLY A 181 22.06 8.72 9.04
N THR A 182 21.14 9.67 9.34
CA THR A 182 20.38 9.64 10.59
C THR A 182 19.50 8.40 10.63
N ILE A 183 19.66 7.57 11.67
CA ILE A 183 18.87 6.37 11.90
C ILE A 183 17.65 6.72 12.75
N LEU A 184 16.45 6.46 12.22
CA LEU A 184 15.18 6.69 12.93
C LEU A 184 14.68 5.44 13.64
N HIS A 185 14.95 4.26 13.07
CA HIS A 185 14.48 2.99 13.59
C HIS A 185 15.32 1.85 13.02
N GLU A 186 15.44 0.76 13.78
CA GLU A 186 16.08 -0.48 13.35
C GLU A 186 15.20 -1.66 13.78
N SER A 187 14.95 -2.58 12.86
CA SER A 187 14.14 -3.77 13.15
C SER A 187 14.90 -4.71 14.08
N SER A 188 14.18 -5.24 15.07
CA SER A 188 14.68 -6.27 15.96
C SER A 188 13.59 -7.27 16.27
N SER A 189 13.92 -8.58 16.18
CA SER A 189 13.05 -9.61 16.76
C SER A 189 13.12 -9.49 18.28
N VAL A 190 11.98 -9.20 18.92
CA VAL A 190 11.86 -9.32 20.37
C VAL A 190 11.77 -10.81 20.66
N THR A 191 12.90 -11.43 21.07
CA THR A 191 12.84 -12.71 21.76
C THR A 191 12.21 -12.47 23.11
N VAL A 192 10.96 -12.91 23.27
CA VAL A 192 10.35 -13.00 24.60
C VAL A 192 11.18 -14.01 25.38
N PRO A 193 11.78 -13.66 26.52
CA PRO A 193 12.47 -14.66 27.35
C PRO A 193 11.45 -15.71 27.75
N GLU A 194 11.75 -16.97 27.47
CA GLU A 194 10.99 -18.07 28.05
C GLU A 194 11.19 -18.03 29.58
N GLU A 195 10.07 -17.81 30.32
CA GLU A 195 10.04 -18.04 31.77
C GLU A 195 9.94 -19.53 32.09
#